data_a2e0e0665e8a4a2cfd1159bb4476fb4c
#
_entry.id   a2e0e0665e8a4a2cfd1159bb4476fb4c
#
_cell.length_a   1.000
_cell.length_b   1.000
_cell.length_c   1.000
_cell.angle_alpha   90.00
_cell.angle_beta   90.00
_cell.angle_gamma   90.00
#
_symmetry.space_group_name_H-M   'P 1'
#
loop_
_entity.id
_entity.type
_entity.pdbx_description
1 polymer ?
#
loop_
_entity_poly.entity_id
_entity_poly.type
_entity_poly.pdbx_seq_one_letter_code
_entity_poly.pdbx_strand_id
1 'polypeptide(L)'
;ATTGTAEVMDAGRREARLVTTLSLGEEASIDGKTWTLIGLMKCQEVGEAEEWIEYLMFNETAGFLWLVESSAGWDKVRVLDTWPESVSSSAVRYEGAAYTRMQAYASREIQVAGAFNWRVKVGDSVSITDYRGSRGTLTSERSPSELGWSLAQRVPAPTVDGWFGGKGRITPSVTSLAALASTSMAADRGKLRPLAWVFTVLVLLINVPIAFRGGLYSWVLILIAIGILWLPVYTDVLDD
;
A
#
# COMPACT_ATOMS: atom_id res chain seq x y z
N ALA A 1 -28.82 8.37 -32.78
CA ALA A 1 -28.46 6.97 -32.51
C ALA A 1 -27.02 6.57 -32.95
N THR A 2 -26.16 7.55 -33.22
CA THR A 2 -24.78 7.31 -33.72
C THR A 2 -23.68 7.63 -32.72
N THR A 3 -24.00 8.18 -31.56
CA THR A 3 -23.04 8.64 -30.55
C THR A 3 -22.45 7.47 -29.74
N GLY A 4 -23.27 6.45 -29.42
CA GLY A 4 -22.80 5.34 -28.55
C GLY A 4 -21.74 4.44 -29.19
N THR A 5 -21.83 4.20 -30.50
CA THR A 5 -20.88 3.35 -31.23
C THR A 5 -19.50 4.04 -31.39
N ALA A 6 -19.47 5.36 -31.54
CA ALA A 6 -18.24 6.14 -31.65
C ALA A 6 -17.50 6.23 -30.31
N GLU A 7 -18.22 6.32 -29.18
CA GLU A 7 -17.62 6.32 -27.85
C GLU A 7 -16.99 4.96 -27.48
N VAL A 8 -17.65 3.85 -27.83
CA VAL A 8 -17.09 2.50 -27.61
C VAL A 8 -15.85 2.25 -28.47
N MET A 9 -15.82 2.70 -29.72
CA MET A 9 -14.65 2.57 -30.59
C MET A 9 -13.49 3.46 -30.14
N ASP A 10 -13.77 4.62 -29.56
CA ASP A 10 -12.78 5.55 -29.05
C ASP A 10 -12.18 5.03 -27.71
N ALA A 11 -12.99 4.37 -26.88
CA ALA A 11 -12.54 3.69 -25.66
C ALA A 11 -11.55 2.56 -26.00
N GLY A 12 -11.87 1.68 -26.95
CA GLY A 12 -10.96 0.62 -27.37
C GLY A 12 -9.66 1.11 -28.03
N ARG A 13 -9.71 2.27 -28.70
CA ARG A 13 -8.50 2.89 -29.29
C ARG A 13 -7.62 3.55 -28.24
N ARG A 14 -8.21 4.04 -27.14
CA ARG A 14 -7.46 4.58 -25.99
C ARG A 14 -6.84 3.48 -25.13
N GLU A 15 -7.53 2.34 -24.96
CA GLU A 15 -7.00 1.17 -24.30
C GLU A 15 -5.71 0.66 -24.94
N ALA A 16 -5.64 0.60 -26.27
CA ALA A 16 -4.45 0.18 -27.02
C ALA A 16 -3.19 1.04 -26.77
N ARG A 17 -3.34 2.20 -26.11
CA ARG A 17 -2.24 3.09 -25.71
C ARG A 17 -1.90 3.00 -24.22
N LEU A 18 -2.76 2.36 -23.42
CA LEU A 18 -2.54 2.20 -21.98
C LEU A 18 -1.79 0.88 -21.75
N VAL A 19 -0.54 0.98 -21.31
CA VAL A 19 0.22 -0.20 -20.87
C VAL A 19 -0.20 -0.52 -19.44
N THR A 20 -0.96 -1.59 -19.27
CA THR A 20 -1.50 -2.03 -17.99
C THR A 20 -1.20 -3.51 -17.75
N THR A 21 -1.15 -3.92 -16.49
CA THR A 21 -0.95 -5.32 -16.09
C THR A 21 -2.17 -6.17 -16.40
N LEU A 22 -3.38 -5.61 -16.28
CA LEU A 22 -4.66 -6.26 -16.56
C LEU A 22 -5.33 -5.60 -17.77
N SER A 23 -6.16 -6.35 -18.51
CA SER A 23 -6.85 -5.90 -19.71
C SER A 23 -8.37 -5.97 -19.55
N LEU A 24 -9.10 -5.07 -20.23
CA LEU A 24 -10.57 -5.07 -20.25
C LEU A 24 -11.11 -6.44 -20.69
N GLY A 25 -12.18 -6.89 -20.03
CA GLY A 25 -12.83 -8.17 -20.24
C GLY A 25 -12.15 -9.35 -19.55
N GLU A 26 -11.02 -9.15 -18.87
CA GLU A 26 -10.43 -10.22 -18.06
C GLU A 26 -11.31 -10.56 -16.85
N GLU A 27 -11.34 -11.86 -16.53
CA GLU A 27 -12.10 -12.37 -15.39
C GLU A 27 -11.17 -12.77 -14.25
N ALA A 28 -11.63 -12.47 -13.03
CA ALA A 28 -10.95 -12.83 -11.79
C ALA A 28 -11.89 -13.57 -10.85
N SER A 29 -11.36 -14.56 -10.13
CA SER A 29 -12.08 -15.22 -9.03
C SER A 29 -11.67 -14.62 -7.70
N ILE A 30 -12.51 -13.72 -7.14
CA ILE A 30 -12.25 -13.01 -5.89
C ILE A 30 -13.34 -13.34 -4.89
N ASP A 31 -12.97 -13.82 -3.71
CA ASP A 31 -13.88 -14.18 -2.62
C ASP A 31 -15.02 -15.15 -3.09
N GLY A 32 -14.68 -16.12 -3.97
CA GLY A 32 -15.60 -17.12 -4.50
C GLY A 32 -16.59 -16.60 -5.55
N LYS A 33 -16.40 -15.39 -6.06
CA LYS A 33 -17.22 -14.79 -7.12
C LYS A 33 -16.38 -14.49 -8.35
N THR A 34 -16.99 -14.61 -9.53
CA THR A 34 -16.36 -14.20 -10.79
C THR A 34 -16.60 -12.73 -11.04
N TRP A 35 -15.54 -11.98 -11.24
CA TRP A 35 -15.54 -10.55 -11.50
C TRP A 35 -14.97 -10.29 -12.88
N THR A 36 -15.59 -9.41 -13.65
CA THR A 36 -15.11 -9.00 -14.97
C THR A 36 -14.53 -7.59 -14.88
N LEU A 37 -13.34 -7.37 -15.43
CA LEU A 37 -12.73 -6.05 -15.57
C LEU A 37 -13.45 -5.26 -16.66
N ILE A 38 -14.19 -4.22 -16.28
CA ILE A 38 -15.03 -3.44 -17.20
C ILE A 38 -14.48 -2.05 -17.50
N GLY A 39 -13.68 -1.48 -16.60
CA GLY A 39 -13.09 -0.15 -16.73
C GLY A 39 -11.72 -0.08 -16.11
N LEU A 40 -10.88 0.78 -16.64
CA LEU A 40 -9.57 1.09 -16.09
C LEU A 40 -9.24 2.56 -16.29
N MET A 41 -8.58 3.15 -15.32
CA MET A 41 -8.10 4.52 -15.39
C MET A 41 -6.70 4.64 -14.80
N LYS A 42 -5.89 5.47 -15.43
CA LYS A 42 -4.60 5.88 -14.93
C LYS A 42 -4.73 7.23 -14.28
N CYS A 43 -4.32 7.30 -13.03
CA CYS A 43 -4.38 8.49 -12.20
C CYS A 43 -2.98 8.99 -11.89
N GLN A 44 -2.86 10.28 -11.60
CA GLN A 44 -1.62 10.94 -11.21
C GLN A 44 -1.89 11.89 -10.04
N GLU A 45 -0.98 11.91 -9.07
CA GLU A 45 -0.98 12.95 -8.05
C GLU A 45 -0.64 14.32 -8.68
N VAL A 46 -1.42 15.34 -8.35
CA VAL A 46 -1.24 16.69 -8.93
C VAL A 46 0.01 17.32 -8.36
N GLY A 47 0.95 17.64 -9.26
CA GLY A 47 2.24 18.24 -8.87
C GLY A 47 3.35 17.25 -8.62
N GLU A 48 3.05 15.94 -8.63
CA GLU A 48 4.02 14.86 -8.40
C GLU A 48 4.12 13.94 -9.61
N ALA A 49 5.15 13.10 -9.64
CA ALA A 49 5.33 12.08 -10.66
C ALA A 49 4.65 10.75 -10.32
N GLU A 50 4.06 10.65 -9.13
CA GLU A 50 3.41 9.41 -8.68
C GLU A 50 2.17 9.13 -9.51
N GLU A 51 2.11 7.93 -10.08
CA GLU A 51 1.03 7.44 -10.92
C GLU A 51 0.56 6.08 -10.41
N TRP A 52 -0.74 5.78 -10.59
CA TRP A 52 -1.30 4.46 -10.30
C TRP A 52 -2.39 4.12 -11.32
N ILE A 53 -2.78 2.87 -11.34
CA ILE A 53 -3.85 2.37 -12.21
C ILE A 53 -4.96 1.80 -11.33
N GLU A 54 -6.18 2.19 -11.65
CA GLU A 54 -7.38 1.70 -11.02
C GLU A 54 -8.18 0.85 -12.01
N TYR A 55 -8.54 -0.36 -11.58
CA TYR A 55 -9.26 -1.36 -12.34
C TYR A 55 -10.64 -1.57 -11.75
N LEU A 56 -11.69 -1.22 -12.50
CA LEU A 56 -13.08 -1.42 -12.09
C LEU A 56 -13.54 -2.81 -12.44
N MET A 57 -13.80 -3.62 -11.43
CA MET A 57 -14.32 -4.97 -11.53
C MET A 57 -15.83 -4.96 -11.29
N PHE A 58 -16.57 -5.73 -12.07
CA PHE A 58 -18.02 -5.88 -11.97
C PHE A 58 -18.43 -7.34 -11.75
N ASN A 59 -19.39 -7.55 -10.86
CA ASN A 59 -20.11 -8.81 -10.68
C ASN A 59 -21.60 -8.52 -10.58
N GLU A 60 -22.43 -9.29 -11.28
CA GLU A 60 -23.88 -9.06 -11.37
C GLU A 60 -24.61 -9.04 -10.01
N THR A 61 -24.14 -9.81 -9.03
CA THR A 61 -24.77 -9.90 -7.71
C THR A 61 -24.09 -9.10 -6.62
N ALA A 62 -22.79 -8.81 -6.78
CA ALA A 62 -22.00 -8.11 -5.77
C ALA A 62 -21.69 -6.64 -6.12
N GLY A 63 -22.06 -6.22 -7.34
CA GLY A 63 -21.83 -4.85 -7.81
C GLY A 63 -20.41 -4.60 -8.25
N PHE A 64 -19.76 -3.61 -7.65
CA PHE A 64 -18.46 -3.10 -8.07
C PHE A 64 -17.37 -3.31 -7.02
N LEU A 65 -16.16 -3.52 -7.49
CA LEU A 65 -14.94 -3.67 -6.71
C LEU A 65 -13.81 -2.99 -7.47
N TRP A 66 -12.89 -2.35 -6.78
CA TRP A 66 -11.69 -1.80 -7.38
C TRP A 66 -10.45 -2.59 -7.01
N LEU A 67 -9.57 -2.76 -7.98
CA LEU A 67 -8.17 -3.12 -7.73
C LEU A 67 -7.32 -1.90 -8.09
N VAL A 68 -6.38 -1.55 -7.23
CA VAL A 68 -5.46 -0.43 -7.45
C VAL A 68 -4.05 -0.96 -7.52
N GLU A 69 -3.36 -0.65 -8.60
CA GLU A 69 -1.96 -0.98 -8.84
C GLU A 69 -1.12 0.29 -8.73
N SER A 70 -0.18 0.32 -7.80
CA SER A 70 0.73 1.44 -7.56
C SER A 70 2.17 0.96 -7.40
N SER A 71 3.10 1.90 -7.28
CA SER A 71 4.51 1.61 -6.92
C SER A 71 4.63 0.81 -5.63
N ALA A 72 3.71 0.99 -4.68
CA ALA A 72 3.66 0.27 -3.41
C ALA A 72 3.07 -1.15 -3.51
N GLY A 73 2.45 -1.51 -4.64
CA GLY A 73 1.82 -2.83 -4.88
C GLY A 73 0.32 -2.73 -5.13
N TRP A 74 -0.42 -3.76 -4.72
CA TRP A 74 -1.83 -3.93 -5.02
C TRP A 74 -2.73 -3.71 -3.82
N ASP A 75 -3.84 -3.02 -4.03
CA ASP A 75 -4.92 -2.86 -3.05
C ASP A 75 -6.25 -3.33 -3.63
N LYS A 76 -7.02 -4.03 -2.82
CA LYS A 76 -8.44 -4.29 -3.05
C LYS A 76 -9.24 -3.19 -2.37
N VAL A 77 -10.06 -2.46 -3.13
CA VAL A 77 -10.76 -1.27 -2.65
C VAL A 77 -12.26 -1.47 -2.79
N ARG A 78 -12.98 -1.18 -1.73
CA ARG A 78 -14.45 -1.22 -1.66
C ARG A 78 -15.00 0.15 -1.33
N VAL A 79 -15.93 0.64 -2.12
CA VAL A 79 -16.70 1.85 -1.79
C VAL A 79 -17.60 1.55 -0.59
N LEU A 80 -17.74 2.50 0.29
CA LEU A 80 -18.52 2.37 1.52
C LEU A 80 -19.95 2.90 1.34
N ASP A 81 -20.93 2.10 1.75
CA ASP A 81 -22.35 2.51 1.79
C ASP A 81 -22.65 3.41 3.00
N THR A 82 -21.84 3.32 4.04
CA THR A 82 -21.96 4.12 5.27
C THR A 82 -20.70 4.90 5.53
N TRP A 83 -20.84 6.16 5.89
CA TRP A 83 -19.69 7.04 6.09
C TRP A 83 -19.05 6.84 7.46
N PRO A 84 -17.71 6.97 7.56
CA PRO A 84 -17.01 7.01 8.84
C PRO A 84 -17.46 8.19 9.69
N GLU A 85 -17.50 7.97 11.00
CA GLU A 85 -17.74 9.03 11.99
C GLU A 85 -16.48 9.88 12.16
N SER A 86 -16.63 11.20 12.08
CA SER A 86 -15.54 12.13 12.41
C SER A 86 -15.32 12.15 13.92
N VAL A 87 -14.13 11.81 14.35
CA VAL A 87 -13.72 11.86 15.78
C VAL A 87 -12.97 13.15 16.07
N SER A 88 -12.12 13.60 15.12
CA SER A 88 -11.37 14.86 15.19
C SER A 88 -10.98 15.30 13.79
N SER A 89 -10.25 16.41 13.65
CA SER A 89 -9.69 16.86 12.37
C SER A 89 -8.66 15.89 11.76
N SER A 90 -8.11 14.99 12.58
CA SER A 90 -7.09 14.03 12.18
C SER A 90 -7.50 12.57 12.36
N ALA A 91 -8.73 12.27 12.78
CA ALA A 91 -9.17 10.91 13.05
C ALA A 91 -10.64 10.68 12.71
N VAL A 92 -10.92 9.49 12.16
CA VAL A 92 -12.27 9.00 11.90
C VAL A 92 -12.43 7.60 12.47
N ARG A 93 -13.68 7.16 12.67
CA ARG A 93 -14.02 5.81 13.14
C ARG A 93 -14.95 5.14 12.13
N TYR A 94 -14.63 3.90 11.80
CA TYR A 94 -15.47 3.09 10.92
C TYR A 94 -15.54 1.66 11.44
N GLU A 95 -16.74 1.10 11.55
CA GLU A 95 -17.01 -0.25 12.08
C GLU A 95 -16.27 -0.51 13.41
N GLY A 96 -16.27 0.47 14.32
CA GLY A 96 -15.63 0.39 15.63
C GLY A 96 -14.10 0.54 15.64
N ALA A 97 -13.44 0.55 14.48
CA ALA A 97 -12.00 0.77 14.37
C ALA A 97 -11.67 2.26 14.19
N ALA A 98 -10.58 2.71 14.79
CA ALA A 98 -10.06 4.07 14.62
C ALA A 98 -9.08 4.12 13.45
N TYR A 99 -9.13 5.24 12.71
CA TYR A 99 -8.24 5.54 11.59
C TYR A 99 -7.69 6.96 11.76
N THR A 100 -6.39 7.11 11.59
CA THR A 100 -5.69 8.39 11.73
C THR A 100 -5.32 8.94 10.36
N ARG A 101 -5.51 10.23 10.15
CA ARG A 101 -5.16 10.93 8.91
C ARG A 101 -3.66 10.78 8.65
N MET A 102 -3.33 10.36 7.44
CA MET A 102 -1.98 10.13 6.99
C MET A 102 -1.52 11.23 6.04
N GLN A 103 -2.32 11.48 5.01
CA GLN A 103 -2.00 12.46 3.97
C GLN A 103 -3.26 13.06 3.35
N ALA A 104 -3.10 14.16 2.63
CA ALA A 104 -4.11 14.73 1.76
C ALA A 104 -3.44 15.31 0.52
N TYR A 105 -3.99 15.00 -0.63
CA TYR A 105 -3.47 15.39 -1.94
C TYR A 105 -4.61 15.54 -2.94
N ALA A 106 -4.30 16.01 -4.14
CA ALA A 106 -5.22 16.01 -5.26
C ALA A 106 -4.73 15.00 -6.30
N SER A 107 -5.67 14.25 -6.88
CA SER A 107 -5.40 13.40 -8.04
C SER A 107 -6.16 13.87 -9.26
N ARG A 108 -5.70 13.42 -10.44
CA ARG A 108 -6.39 13.62 -11.71
C ARG A 108 -6.32 12.37 -12.56
N GLU A 109 -7.39 12.12 -13.32
CA GLU A 109 -7.41 11.07 -14.32
C GLU A 109 -6.63 11.53 -15.55
N ILE A 110 -5.57 10.79 -15.92
CA ILE A 110 -4.75 11.09 -17.10
C ILE A 110 -5.08 10.23 -18.31
N GLN A 111 -5.61 9.02 -18.09
CA GLN A 111 -6.10 8.11 -19.13
C GLN A 111 -7.26 7.28 -18.59
N VAL A 112 -8.24 6.99 -19.45
CA VAL A 112 -9.44 6.24 -19.10
C VAL A 112 -9.81 5.34 -20.27
N ALA A 113 -10.22 4.10 -19.99
CA ALA A 113 -10.71 3.14 -20.97
C ALA A 113 -11.81 2.23 -20.37
N GLY A 114 -12.70 1.71 -21.22
CA GLY A 114 -13.78 0.81 -20.78
C GLY A 114 -15.05 1.51 -20.34
N ALA A 115 -15.82 0.83 -19.47
CA ALA A 115 -17.12 1.26 -18.97
C ALA A 115 -17.06 1.55 -17.46
N PHE A 116 -17.77 2.59 -17.04
CA PHE A 116 -17.92 3.01 -15.66
C PHE A 116 -19.39 3.20 -15.32
N ASN A 117 -19.75 3.03 -14.06
CA ASN A 117 -21.10 3.26 -13.57
C ASN A 117 -21.40 4.74 -13.27
N TRP A 118 -20.42 5.63 -13.49
CA TRP A 118 -20.57 7.09 -13.46
C TRP A 118 -19.80 7.72 -14.64
N ARG A 119 -19.96 9.01 -14.82
CA ARG A 119 -19.30 9.75 -15.88
C ARG A 119 -17.88 10.08 -15.47
N VAL A 120 -16.89 9.49 -16.13
CA VAL A 120 -15.47 9.78 -15.98
C VAL A 120 -14.98 10.62 -17.16
N LYS A 121 -14.15 11.61 -16.89
CA LYS A 121 -13.55 12.45 -17.91
C LYS A 121 -12.07 12.67 -17.61
N VAL A 122 -11.23 12.47 -18.61
CA VAL A 122 -9.79 12.77 -18.49
C VAL A 122 -9.59 14.25 -18.13
N GLY A 123 -8.79 14.49 -17.10
CA GLY A 123 -8.52 15.81 -16.54
C GLY A 123 -9.41 16.18 -15.36
N ASP A 124 -10.44 15.39 -15.03
CA ASP A 124 -11.18 15.58 -13.78
C ASP A 124 -10.20 15.41 -12.60
N SER A 125 -10.42 16.18 -11.55
CA SER A 125 -9.56 16.16 -10.37
C SER A 125 -10.41 16.04 -9.11
N VAL A 126 -9.92 15.23 -8.18
CA VAL A 126 -10.53 15.02 -6.88
C VAL A 126 -9.53 15.29 -5.77
N SER A 127 -10.03 15.78 -4.63
CA SER A 127 -9.21 15.89 -3.40
C SER A 127 -9.32 14.60 -2.62
N ILE A 128 -8.20 13.99 -2.33
CA ILE A 128 -8.08 12.74 -1.60
C ILE A 128 -7.56 13.00 -0.19
N THR A 129 -8.13 12.31 0.80
CA THR A 129 -7.58 12.27 2.15
C THR A 129 -7.56 10.83 2.64
N ASP A 130 -6.39 10.35 2.99
CA ASP A 130 -6.15 8.99 3.46
C ASP A 130 -6.03 8.94 4.98
N TYR A 131 -6.64 7.90 5.56
CA TYR A 131 -6.62 7.60 6.98
C TYR A 131 -6.17 6.15 7.20
N ARG A 132 -5.12 5.92 7.96
CA ARG A 132 -4.57 4.61 8.26
C ARG A 132 -5.19 4.01 9.52
N GLY A 133 -5.62 2.74 9.42
CA GLY A 133 -6.11 1.94 10.54
C GLY A 133 -5.64 0.49 10.46
N SER A 134 -6.03 -0.31 11.45
CA SER A 134 -5.63 -1.74 11.53
C SER A 134 -6.22 -2.62 10.42
N ARG A 135 -7.32 -2.20 9.79
CA ARG A 135 -8.00 -2.96 8.73
C ARG A 135 -7.65 -2.51 7.31
N GLY A 136 -6.76 -1.52 7.16
CA GLY A 136 -6.36 -0.95 5.88
C GLY A 136 -6.34 0.58 5.90
N THR A 137 -6.55 1.17 4.74
CA THR A 137 -6.63 2.62 4.55
C THR A 137 -8.05 3.02 4.17
N LEU A 138 -8.65 3.92 4.93
CA LEU A 138 -9.86 4.61 4.51
C LEU A 138 -9.47 5.82 3.68
N THR A 139 -10.11 5.98 2.54
CA THR A 139 -9.89 7.11 1.63
C THR A 139 -11.19 7.90 1.48
N SER A 140 -11.10 9.19 1.70
CA SER A 140 -12.16 10.16 1.38
C SER A 140 -11.82 10.86 0.08
N GLU A 141 -12.69 10.73 -0.90
CA GLU A 141 -12.58 11.39 -2.20
C GLU A 141 -13.63 12.48 -2.33
N ARG A 142 -13.20 13.70 -2.63
CA ARG A 142 -14.08 14.85 -2.76
C ARG A 142 -13.92 15.50 -4.13
N SER A 143 -15.00 15.48 -4.90
CA SER A 143 -15.20 16.32 -6.09
C SER A 143 -16.05 17.55 -5.74
N PRO A 144 -16.24 18.50 -6.66
CA PRO A 144 -17.15 19.63 -6.43
C PRO A 144 -18.60 19.26 -6.11
N SER A 145 -19.05 18.09 -6.55
CA SER A 145 -20.45 17.64 -6.45
C SER A 145 -20.65 16.42 -5.55
N GLU A 146 -19.58 15.73 -5.18
CA GLU A 146 -19.70 14.44 -4.52
C GLU A 146 -18.60 14.24 -3.47
N LEU A 147 -18.93 13.49 -2.41
CA LEU A 147 -18.01 12.96 -1.42
C LEU A 147 -18.20 11.46 -1.35
N GLY A 148 -17.16 10.72 -1.68
CA GLY A 148 -17.10 9.26 -1.55
C GLY A 148 -16.18 8.82 -0.41
N TRP A 149 -16.42 7.63 0.11
CA TRP A 149 -15.51 6.94 1.02
C TRP A 149 -15.28 5.52 0.53
N SER A 150 -14.04 5.09 0.65
CA SER A 150 -13.62 3.73 0.32
C SER A 150 -12.68 3.14 1.37
N LEU A 151 -12.62 1.81 1.41
CA LEU A 151 -11.68 1.06 2.23
C LEU A 151 -10.76 0.25 1.33
N ALA A 152 -9.50 0.59 1.35
CA ALA A 152 -8.43 -0.10 0.66
C ALA A 152 -7.74 -1.11 1.59
N GLN A 153 -7.57 -2.34 1.10
CA GLN A 153 -6.87 -3.41 1.80
C GLN A 153 -5.73 -3.91 0.93
N ARG A 154 -4.51 -3.89 1.48
CA ARG A 154 -3.32 -4.38 0.79
C ARG A 154 -3.45 -5.86 0.46
N VAL A 155 -3.14 -6.23 -0.79
CA VAL A 155 -3.17 -7.60 -1.28
C VAL A 155 -1.80 -7.97 -1.85
N PRO A 156 -1.23 -9.12 -1.46
CA PRO A 156 0.01 -9.59 -2.06
C PRO A 156 -0.15 -9.83 -3.57
N ALA A 157 0.83 -9.43 -4.38
CA ALA A 157 0.82 -9.61 -5.82
C ALA A 157 0.58 -11.07 -6.26
N PRO A 158 1.16 -12.11 -5.60
CA PRO A 158 0.85 -13.49 -5.93
C PRO A 158 -0.63 -13.88 -5.70
N THR A 159 -1.29 -13.25 -4.72
CA THR A 159 -2.73 -13.45 -4.48
C THR A 159 -3.54 -12.86 -5.62
N VAL A 160 -3.19 -11.65 -6.06
CA VAL A 160 -3.84 -11.01 -7.22
C VAL A 160 -3.61 -11.85 -8.48
N ASP A 161 -2.37 -12.32 -8.73
CA ASP A 161 -2.06 -13.21 -9.86
C ASP A 161 -2.92 -14.48 -9.82
N GLY A 162 -3.09 -15.07 -8.63
CA GLY A 162 -3.95 -16.24 -8.41
C GLY A 162 -5.41 -15.99 -8.78
N TRP A 163 -5.96 -14.79 -8.52
CA TRP A 163 -7.32 -14.43 -8.92
C TRP A 163 -7.52 -14.44 -10.44
N PHE A 164 -6.48 -14.12 -11.20
CA PHE A 164 -6.46 -14.10 -12.67
C PHE A 164 -5.85 -15.36 -13.29
N GLY A 165 -5.84 -16.48 -12.57
CA GLY A 165 -5.44 -17.79 -13.05
C GLY A 165 -3.97 -18.15 -12.85
N GLY A 166 -3.22 -17.39 -12.07
CA GLY A 166 -1.87 -17.76 -11.61
C GLY A 166 -0.83 -17.89 -12.72
N LYS A 167 -0.83 -16.98 -13.70
CA LYS A 167 0.07 -17.03 -14.87
C LYS A 167 1.44 -16.41 -14.62
N GLY A 168 1.71 -15.93 -13.41
CA GLY A 168 2.98 -15.33 -13.00
C GLY A 168 3.27 -13.96 -13.66
N ARG A 169 2.25 -13.29 -14.21
CA ARG A 169 2.40 -11.97 -14.84
C ARG A 169 2.33 -10.80 -13.84
N ILE A 170 1.70 -11.03 -12.68
CA ILE A 170 1.59 -10.05 -11.60
C ILE A 170 2.71 -10.31 -10.61
N THR A 171 3.78 -9.55 -10.72
CA THR A 171 4.97 -9.68 -9.88
C THR A 171 4.96 -8.63 -8.77
N PRO A 172 5.57 -8.93 -7.60
CA PRO A 172 5.75 -7.91 -6.56
C PRO A 172 6.54 -6.72 -7.09
N SER A 173 6.11 -5.50 -6.78
CA SER A 173 6.90 -4.31 -7.08
C SER A 173 8.20 -4.30 -6.26
N VAL A 174 9.24 -3.63 -6.76
CA VAL A 174 10.52 -3.49 -6.03
C VAL A 174 10.31 -2.85 -4.67
N THR A 175 9.41 -1.86 -4.59
CA THR A 175 9.05 -1.19 -3.33
C THR A 175 8.35 -2.15 -2.35
N SER A 176 7.44 -3.01 -2.84
CA SER A 176 6.78 -4.00 -1.99
C SER A 176 7.74 -5.08 -1.49
N LEU A 177 8.71 -5.50 -2.32
CA LEU A 177 9.77 -6.41 -1.91
C LEU A 177 10.68 -5.77 -0.85
N ALA A 178 11.05 -4.50 -1.02
CA ALA A 178 11.84 -3.76 -0.03
C ALA A 178 11.07 -3.62 1.30
N ALA A 179 9.77 -3.32 1.25
CA ALA A 179 8.91 -3.25 2.45
C ALA A 179 8.78 -4.60 3.15
N LEU A 180 8.63 -5.71 2.41
CA LEU A 180 8.63 -7.07 2.98
C LEU A 180 9.99 -7.42 3.59
N ALA A 181 11.08 -7.07 2.93
CA ALA A 181 12.43 -7.28 3.45
C ALA A 181 12.66 -6.46 4.74
N SER A 182 12.25 -5.19 4.78
CA SER A 182 12.36 -4.37 5.98
C SER A 182 11.51 -4.89 7.15
N THR A 183 10.29 -5.39 6.86
CA THR A 183 9.42 -6.00 7.88
C THR A 183 10.01 -7.31 8.42
N SER A 184 10.60 -8.14 7.56
CA SER A 184 11.27 -9.38 7.98
C SER A 184 12.52 -9.07 8.81
N MET A 185 13.30 -8.07 8.43
CA MET A 185 14.46 -7.60 9.20
C MET A 185 14.07 -7.01 10.55
N ALA A 186 12.95 -6.24 10.62
CA ALA A 186 12.44 -5.70 11.88
C ALA A 186 11.93 -6.81 12.82
N ALA A 187 11.25 -7.82 12.28
CA ALA A 187 10.80 -8.99 13.06
C ALA A 187 11.98 -9.83 13.60
N ASP A 188 13.06 -9.94 12.83
CA ASP A 188 14.29 -10.65 13.27
C ASP A 188 15.08 -9.83 14.29
N ARG A 189 15.06 -8.49 14.22
CA ARG A 189 15.70 -7.60 15.19
C ARG A 189 15.12 -7.74 16.59
N GLY A 190 13.81 -7.99 16.72
CA GLY A 190 13.16 -8.30 18.01
C GLY A 190 13.76 -9.54 18.67
N LYS A 191 14.24 -10.50 17.88
CA LYS A 191 14.94 -11.69 18.37
C LYS A 191 16.42 -11.44 18.68
N LEU A 192 17.01 -10.36 18.18
CA LEU A 192 18.42 -10.00 18.45
C LEU A 192 18.64 -9.43 19.85
N ARG A 193 17.62 -8.81 20.46
CA ARG A 193 17.73 -8.27 21.83
C ARG A 193 18.15 -9.30 22.88
N PRO A 194 17.49 -10.47 23.02
CA PRO A 194 17.94 -11.46 23.98
C PRO A 194 19.34 -12.00 23.64
N LEU A 195 19.68 -12.12 22.35
CA LEU A 195 21.00 -12.54 21.91
C LEU A 195 22.07 -11.50 22.26
N ALA A 196 21.80 -10.21 22.04
CA ALA A 196 22.68 -9.11 22.42
C ALA A 196 22.93 -9.11 23.95
N TRP A 197 21.90 -9.36 24.75
CA TRP A 197 22.07 -9.51 26.19
C TRP A 197 22.96 -10.69 26.59
N VAL A 198 22.77 -11.86 25.97
CA VAL A 198 23.62 -13.05 26.21
C VAL A 198 25.07 -12.74 25.88
N PHE A 199 25.36 -12.15 24.73
CA PHE A 199 26.70 -11.75 24.33
C PHE A 199 27.30 -10.66 25.22
N THR A 200 26.46 -9.69 25.68
CA THR A 200 26.93 -8.67 26.63
C THR A 200 27.41 -9.31 27.95
N VAL A 201 26.58 -10.21 28.50
CA VAL A 201 26.96 -10.95 29.71
C VAL A 201 28.24 -11.77 29.50
N LEU A 202 28.38 -12.45 28.36
CA LEU A 202 29.57 -13.22 28.01
C LEU A 202 30.80 -12.34 27.91
N VAL A 203 30.71 -11.19 27.23
CA VAL A 203 31.81 -10.21 27.13
C VAL A 203 32.23 -9.71 28.50
N LEU A 204 31.28 -9.42 29.38
CA LEU A 204 31.57 -8.99 30.74
C LEU A 204 32.22 -10.11 31.57
N LEU A 205 31.70 -11.33 31.54
CA LEU A 205 32.22 -12.45 32.30
C LEU A 205 33.66 -12.78 31.90
N ILE A 206 34.00 -12.71 30.62
CA ILE A 206 35.37 -13.04 30.14
C ILE A 206 36.32 -11.88 30.40
N ASN A 207 35.91 -10.64 30.22
CA ASN A 207 36.83 -9.50 30.22
C ASN A 207 36.92 -8.74 31.54
N VAL A 208 35.90 -8.81 32.42
CA VAL A 208 35.96 -8.13 33.73
C VAL A 208 37.18 -8.55 34.57
N PRO A 209 37.53 -9.83 34.69
CA PRO A 209 38.75 -10.22 35.44
C PRO A 209 40.05 -9.65 34.84
N ILE A 210 40.08 -9.48 33.50
CA ILE A 210 41.22 -8.91 32.76
C ILE A 210 41.25 -7.39 32.95
N ALA A 211 40.06 -6.74 32.91
CA ALA A 211 39.95 -5.29 33.08
C ALA A 211 40.43 -4.78 34.44
N PHE A 212 40.21 -5.54 35.50
CA PHE A 212 40.75 -5.20 36.82
C PHE A 212 42.29 -5.24 36.89
N ARG A 213 42.97 -5.97 35.98
CA ARG A 213 44.44 -6.02 35.87
C ARG A 213 44.97 -5.03 34.84
N GLY A 214 44.20 -4.65 33.83
CA GLY A 214 44.63 -3.86 32.68
C GLY A 214 44.38 -2.35 32.79
N GLY A 215 43.76 -1.88 33.86
CA GLY A 215 43.51 -0.46 34.10
C GLY A 215 42.44 0.13 33.19
N LEU A 216 42.43 1.48 33.10
CA LEU A 216 41.36 2.25 32.44
C LEU A 216 41.16 1.88 30.95
N TYR A 217 42.23 1.57 30.22
CA TYR A 217 42.15 1.20 28.82
C TYR A 217 41.33 -0.07 28.55
N SER A 218 41.42 -1.06 29.42
CA SER A 218 40.64 -2.30 29.26
C SER A 218 39.16 -2.07 29.43
N TRP A 219 38.72 -1.17 30.32
CA TRP A 219 37.32 -0.78 30.50
C TRP A 219 36.78 -0.05 29.28
N VAL A 220 37.57 0.84 28.69
CA VAL A 220 37.16 1.56 27.47
C VAL A 220 36.92 0.60 26.30
N LEU A 221 37.79 -0.39 26.12
CA LEU A 221 37.63 -1.40 25.06
C LEU A 221 36.37 -2.27 25.26
N ILE A 222 36.07 -2.64 26.50
CA ILE A 222 34.86 -3.41 26.82
C ILE A 222 33.60 -2.58 26.50
N LEU A 223 33.58 -1.30 26.85
CA LEU A 223 32.45 -0.41 26.55
C LEU A 223 32.27 -0.20 25.05
N ILE A 224 33.34 -0.05 24.29
CA ILE A 224 33.32 0.03 22.83
C ILE A 224 32.76 -1.27 22.23
N ALA A 225 33.22 -2.44 22.68
CA ALA A 225 32.73 -3.72 22.18
C ALA A 225 31.21 -3.92 22.46
N ILE A 226 30.74 -3.52 23.65
CA ILE A 226 29.31 -3.54 23.99
C ILE A 226 28.56 -2.56 23.12
N GLY A 227 29.08 -1.34 22.90
CA GLY A 227 28.45 -0.34 22.04
C GLY A 227 28.27 -0.85 20.60
N ILE A 228 29.30 -1.46 20.01
CA ILE A 228 29.23 -2.07 18.69
C ILE A 228 28.21 -3.22 18.65
N LEU A 229 28.15 -4.05 19.69
CA LEU A 229 27.20 -5.17 19.78
C LEU A 229 25.74 -4.68 19.79
N TRP A 230 25.46 -3.53 20.40
CA TRP A 230 24.13 -2.95 20.50
C TRP A 230 23.78 -2.04 19.32
N LEU A 231 24.75 -1.65 18.49
CA LEU A 231 24.52 -0.76 17.34
C LEU A 231 23.36 -1.26 16.44
N PRO A 232 23.29 -2.55 16.03
CA PRO A 232 22.20 -3.05 15.19
C PRO A 232 20.83 -3.06 15.86
N VAL A 233 20.79 -2.93 17.20
CA VAL A 233 19.53 -2.91 17.96
C VAL A 233 18.96 -1.50 18.08
N TYR A 234 19.80 -0.45 17.94
CA TYR A 234 19.44 0.96 18.16
C TYR A 234 19.56 1.86 16.93
N THR A 235 20.00 1.38 15.78
CA THR A 235 20.19 2.20 14.57
C THR A 235 18.88 2.79 14.00
N ASP A 236 17.70 2.42 14.52
CA ASP A 236 16.42 3.00 14.12
C ASP A 236 16.08 4.32 14.86
N VAL A 237 16.91 4.80 15.79
CA VAL A 237 16.62 6.01 16.61
C VAL A 237 17.20 7.27 15.96
N LEU A 238 17.96 7.15 14.87
CA LEU A 238 18.65 8.28 14.22
C LEU A 238 18.08 8.63 12.82
N ASP A 239 17.07 7.92 12.33
CA ASP A 239 16.42 8.14 11.02
C ASP A 239 14.98 8.70 11.15
N ASP A 240 14.58 9.25 12.31
CA ASP A 240 13.35 10.03 12.51
C ASP A 240 13.64 11.53 12.60
#